data_2084684c27204ada025670d6a354a0f9
#
_entry.id   2084684c27204ada025670d6a354a0f9
#
_cell.length_a   1.000
_cell.length_b   1.000
_cell.length_c   1.000
_cell.angle_alpha   90.00
_cell.angle_beta   90.00
_cell.angle_gamma   90.00
#
_symmetry.space_group_name_H-M   'P 1'
#
loop_
_entity.id
_entity.type
_entity.pdbx_description
1 polymer ?
#
loop_
_entity_poly.entity_id
_entity_poly.type
_entity_poly.pdbx_seq_one_letter_code
_entity_poly.pdbx_strand_id
1 'polypeptide(L)'
;VTTDAKGVPRLGNTVRILFLHHSTGEVIWNGGIPQALASYNAGHSTQYFITQQEYPDAPYPWDNYPYDYWNLWVSYTGASMDRNQANLDMLTKDYDVIVFKHCFPVSDIVPDGVSASISSSTRSLQNYYLQYNALKERLRDFPNKRFIVWTGAALRKEDTTPEKATRAKTFFDWVRNTWDEKGDNIFVWDFYALETDGTLYLTPANATTDS
;
A
#
# COMPACT_ATOMS: atom_id res chain seq x y z
N VAL A 1 -26.48 10.01 -8.33
CA VAL A 1 -25.01 9.86 -8.18
C VAL A 1 -24.70 8.38 -8.26
N THR A 2 -23.87 7.97 -9.23
CA THR A 2 -23.41 6.59 -9.33
C THR A 2 -22.35 6.35 -8.26
N THR A 3 -22.37 5.15 -7.64
CA THR A 3 -21.40 4.74 -6.62
C THR A 3 -20.40 3.73 -7.17
N ASP A 4 -19.25 3.62 -6.53
CA ASP A 4 -18.26 2.58 -6.79
C ASP A 4 -18.61 1.26 -6.08
N ALA A 5 -17.71 0.28 -6.14
CA ALA A 5 -17.93 -1.04 -5.56
C ALA A 5 -18.11 -1.03 -4.03
N LYS A 6 -17.66 0.03 -3.34
CA LYS A 6 -17.84 0.20 -1.90
C LYS A 6 -19.05 1.07 -1.53
N GLY A 7 -19.81 1.54 -2.52
CA GLY A 7 -21.00 2.37 -2.29
C GLY A 7 -20.68 3.86 -2.09
N VAL A 8 -19.45 4.30 -2.33
CA VAL A 8 -19.08 5.73 -2.29
C VAL A 8 -19.25 6.38 -3.67
N PRO A 9 -19.51 7.70 -3.76
CA PRO A 9 -19.68 8.38 -5.04
C PRO A 9 -18.48 8.14 -5.97
N ARG A 10 -18.74 7.78 -7.23
CA ARG A 10 -17.68 7.57 -8.23
C ARG A 10 -16.89 8.85 -8.49
N LEU A 11 -15.61 8.69 -8.77
CA LEU A 11 -14.80 9.76 -9.35
C LEU A 11 -15.29 10.12 -10.75
N GLY A 12 -14.95 11.31 -11.21
CA GLY A 12 -15.28 11.77 -12.57
C GLY A 12 -14.54 10.98 -13.65
N ASN A 13 -14.75 11.36 -14.91
CA ASN A 13 -14.12 10.71 -16.06
C ASN A 13 -12.63 11.10 -16.23
N THR A 14 -12.20 12.18 -15.58
CA THR A 14 -10.78 12.59 -15.54
C THR A 14 -10.26 12.33 -14.16
N VAL A 15 -9.25 11.48 -14.03
CA VAL A 15 -8.68 11.02 -12.75
C VAL A 15 -7.16 11.00 -12.83
N ARG A 16 -6.50 11.61 -11.85
CA ARG A 16 -5.05 11.56 -11.69
C ARG A 16 -4.67 10.53 -10.65
N ILE A 17 -3.86 9.57 -11.04
CA ILE A 17 -3.46 8.42 -10.24
C ILE A 17 -1.96 8.53 -9.96
N LEU A 18 -1.58 8.37 -8.70
CA LEU A 18 -0.19 8.23 -8.27
C LEU A 18 0.05 6.80 -7.80
N PHE A 19 1.06 6.15 -8.36
CA PHE A 19 1.54 4.85 -7.93
C PHE A 19 2.85 5.00 -7.16
N LEU A 20 2.79 4.74 -5.87
CA LEU A 20 3.92 4.80 -4.94
C LEU A 20 4.48 3.41 -4.72
N HIS A 21 5.75 3.22 -5.05
CA HIS A 21 6.35 1.89 -5.00
C HIS A 21 7.87 1.92 -4.86
N HIS A 22 8.43 0.74 -4.72
CA HIS A 22 9.83 0.35 -4.95
C HIS A 22 9.87 -1.05 -5.52
N SER A 23 11.04 -1.49 -6.03
CA SER A 23 11.34 -2.89 -6.38
C SER A 23 10.25 -3.53 -7.26
N THR A 24 9.58 -4.59 -6.80
CA THR A 24 8.50 -5.28 -7.52
C THR A 24 7.47 -4.33 -8.17
N GLY A 25 7.20 -3.17 -7.57
CA GLY A 25 6.31 -2.17 -8.15
C GLY A 25 6.83 -1.60 -9.47
N GLU A 26 8.14 -1.42 -9.62
CA GLU A 26 8.76 -0.99 -10.88
C GLU A 26 8.65 -2.07 -11.95
N VAL A 27 8.88 -3.33 -11.58
CA VAL A 27 8.71 -4.46 -12.51
C VAL A 27 7.27 -4.51 -13.05
N ILE A 28 6.28 -4.37 -12.18
CA ILE A 28 4.86 -4.36 -12.57
C ILE A 28 4.54 -3.15 -13.42
N TRP A 29 5.06 -1.97 -13.09
CA TRP A 29 4.90 -0.77 -13.90
C TRP A 29 5.43 -0.97 -15.32
N ASN A 30 6.64 -1.48 -15.44
CA ASN A 30 7.30 -1.79 -16.72
C ASN A 30 6.61 -2.95 -17.47
N GLY A 31 5.85 -3.79 -16.76
CA GLY A 31 5.00 -4.84 -17.32
C GLY A 31 3.79 -4.33 -18.11
N GLY A 32 3.59 -3.01 -18.19
CA GLY A 32 2.63 -2.40 -19.12
C GLY A 32 1.45 -1.69 -18.44
N ILE A 33 1.56 -1.24 -17.19
CA ILE A 33 0.48 -0.48 -16.54
C ILE A 33 0.05 0.76 -17.34
N PRO A 34 0.97 1.63 -17.84
CA PRO A 34 0.55 2.80 -18.62
C PRO A 34 -0.20 2.43 -19.90
N GLN A 35 0.24 1.38 -20.60
CA GLN A 35 -0.37 0.88 -21.83
C GLN A 35 -1.76 0.28 -21.58
N ALA A 36 -1.90 -0.49 -20.50
CA ALA A 36 -3.19 -1.06 -20.10
C ALA A 36 -4.20 0.05 -19.77
N LEU A 37 -3.76 1.10 -19.05
CA LEU A 37 -4.61 2.22 -18.72
C LEU A 37 -5.00 3.05 -19.95
N ALA A 38 -4.07 3.27 -20.89
CA ALA A 38 -4.36 3.94 -22.15
C ALA A 38 -5.40 3.16 -22.98
N SER A 39 -5.28 1.84 -23.04
CA SER A 39 -6.25 0.96 -23.71
C SER A 39 -7.63 1.01 -23.01
N TYR A 40 -7.66 1.03 -21.69
CA TYR A 40 -8.89 1.20 -20.93
C TYR A 40 -9.57 2.53 -21.24
N ASN A 41 -8.81 3.63 -21.22
CA ASN A 41 -9.31 4.96 -21.55
C ASN A 41 -9.96 5.00 -22.93
N ALA A 42 -9.31 4.43 -23.95
CA ALA A 42 -9.83 4.38 -25.31
C ALA A 42 -11.16 3.62 -25.41
N GLY A 43 -11.29 2.52 -24.65
CA GLY A 43 -12.50 1.68 -24.66
C GLY A 43 -13.67 2.24 -23.82
N HIS A 44 -13.42 3.17 -22.89
CA HIS A 44 -14.41 3.60 -21.89
C HIS A 44 -14.68 5.12 -21.88
N SER A 45 -14.11 5.86 -22.82
CA SER A 45 -14.25 7.33 -22.89
C SER A 45 -13.84 8.01 -21.57
N THR A 46 -12.77 7.52 -20.94
CA THR A 46 -12.20 8.08 -19.72
C THR A 46 -10.86 8.75 -19.99
N GLN A 47 -10.39 9.57 -19.05
CA GLN A 47 -9.11 10.27 -19.08
C GLN A 47 -8.39 10.00 -17.75
N TYR A 48 -7.94 8.77 -17.56
CA TYR A 48 -7.17 8.38 -16.39
C TYR A 48 -5.69 8.53 -16.69
N PHE A 49 -5.02 9.35 -15.88
CA PHE A 49 -3.58 9.61 -15.99
C PHE A 49 -2.89 8.98 -14.81
N ILE A 50 -1.89 8.16 -15.05
CA ILE A 50 -1.10 7.53 -14.00
C ILE A 50 0.36 7.96 -14.08
N THR A 51 0.92 8.29 -12.93
CA THR A 51 2.36 8.52 -12.73
C THR A 51 2.87 7.60 -11.65
N GLN A 52 4.16 7.30 -11.67
CA GLN A 52 4.81 6.53 -10.61
C GLN A 52 5.81 7.39 -9.85
N GLN A 53 6.10 6.97 -8.63
CA GLN A 53 7.14 7.56 -7.80
C GLN A 53 7.70 6.52 -6.83
N GLU A 54 9.03 6.46 -6.70
CA GLU A 54 9.64 5.78 -5.56
C GLU A 54 9.29 6.53 -4.27
N TYR A 55 8.74 5.80 -3.29
CA TYR A 55 8.28 6.42 -2.05
C TYR A 55 8.15 5.41 -0.90
N PRO A 56 8.60 5.79 0.32
CA PRO A 56 9.45 6.95 0.60
C PRO A 56 10.86 6.76 0.02
N ASP A 57 11.56 7.85 -0.25
CA ASP A 57 12.87 7.81 -0.87
C ASP A 57 13.92 8.60 -0.04
N ALA A 58 15.19 8.50 -0.41
CA ALA A 58 16.27 9.27 0.20
C ALA A 58 15.97 10.78 0.17
N PRO A 59 16.31 11.56 1.19
CA PRO A 59 17.14 11.21 2.36
C PRO A 59 16.39 10.57 3.54
N TYR A 60 15.14 10.16 3.38
CA TYR A 60 14.39 9.41 4.42
C TYR A 60 14.97 7.99 4.54
N PRO A 61 15.30 7.51 5.76
CA PRO A 61 15.82 6.16 5.97
C PRO A 61 14.67 5.15 5.98
N TRP A 62 14.26 4.70 4.82
CA TRP A 62 13.08 3.86 4.63
C TRP A 62 13.39 2.37 4.51
N ASP A 63 12.45 1.56 4.98
CA ASP A 63 12.32 0.14 4.68
C ASP A 63 11.00 -0.18 3.95
N ASN A 64 10.18 0.83 3.74
CA ASN A 64 8.87 0.77 3.08
C ASN A 64 7.91 -0.25 3.74
N TYR A 65 7.58 0.01 5.00
CA TYR A 65 6.70 -0.83 5.81
C TYR A 65 5.71 0.06 6.61
N PRO A 66 4.76 -0.47 7.40
CA PRO A 66 3.71 0.31 8.06
C PRO A 66 4.17 1.53 8.84
N TYR A 67 5.31 1.45 9.53
CA TYR A 67 5.87 2.58 10.27
C TYR A 67 6.15 3.78 9.38
N ASP A 68 6.71 3.57 8.18
CA ASP A 68 7.08 4.68 7.29
C ASP A 68 5.84 5.45 6.84
N TYR A 69 4.77 4.78 6.44
CA TYR A 69 3.51 5.43 6.06
C TYR A 69 2.82 6.10 7.25
N TRP A 70 2.82 5.46 8.42
CA TRP A 70 2.32 6.10 9.63
C TRP A 70 3.12 7.37 9.94
N ASN A 71 4.45 7.29 9.96
CA ASN A 71 5.31 8.44 10.25
C ASN A 71 5.05 9.58 9.25
N LEU A 72 5.08 9.30 7.95
CA LEU A 72 5.03 10.34 6.92
C LEU A 72 3.62 10.89 6.68
N TRP A 73 2.58 10.12 6.90
CA TRP A 73 1.22 10.51 6.55
C TRP A 73 0.32 10.80 7.73
N VAL A 74 0.62 10.28 8.91
CA VAL A 74 -0.14 10.52 10.13
C VAL A 74 0.54 11.57 11.01
N SER A 75 1.87 11.45 11.20
CA SER A 75 2.60 12.38 12.07
C SER A 75 2.88 13.73 11.42
N TYR A 76 2.90 13.80 10.08
CA TYR A 76 3.12 15.05 9.33
C TYR A 76 1.87 15.45 8.55
N THR A 77 1.47 16.71 8.70
CA THR A 77 0.25 17.27 8.09
C THR A 77 0.50 18.67 7.52
N GLY A 78 -0.38 19.13 6.64
CA GLY A 78 -0.29 20.45 6.02
C GLY A 78 0.98 20.62 5.20
N ALA A 79 1.76 21.66 5.52
CA ALA A 79 3.02 21.93 4.85
C ALA A 79 4.24 21.28 5.53
N SER A 80 4.05 20.56 6.65
CA SER A 80 5.13 19.88 7.35
C SER A 80 5.47 18.56 6.68
N MET A 81 6.76 18.22 6.60
CA MET A 81 7.22 16.97 6.01
C MET A 81 8.50 16.48 6.71
N ASP A 82 8.73 15.20 6.68
CA ASP A 82 10.00 14.62 7.11
C ASP A 82 10.91 14.42 5.89
N ARG A 83 12.11 15.00 5.94
CA ARG A 83 13.17 14.79 4.94
C ARG A 83 12.68 14.86 3.50
N ASN A 84 11.90 15.89 3.19
CA ASN A 84 11.33 16.16 1.86
C ASN A 84 10.32 15.12 1.34
N GLN A 85 9.80 14.22 2.20
CA GLN A 85 8.76 13.29 1.79
C GLN A 85 7.38 13.97 1.85
N ALA A 86 6.66 13.94 0.74
CA ALA A 86 5.32 14.50 0.66
C ALA A 86 4.34 13.71 1.54
N ASN A 87 3.58 14.40 2.39
CA ASN A 87 2.49 13.82 3.16
C ASN A 87 1.17 13.77 2.37
N LEU A 88 0.12 13.21 2.96
CA LEU A 88 -1.19 13.08 2.30
C LEU A 88 -1.81 14.43 1.93
N ASP A 89 -1.66 15.48 2.75
CA ASP A 89 -2.21 16.81 2.43
C ASP A 89 -1.57 17.41 1.17
N MET A 90 -0.32 17.05 0.88
CA MET A 90 0.37 17.46 -0.35
C MET A 90 -0.06 16.59 -1.53
N LEU A 91 0.02 15.27 -1.39
CA LEU A 91 -0.28 14.33 -2.48
C LEU A 91 -1.73 14.45 -2.97
N THR A 92 -2.67 14.62 -2.06
CA THR A 92 -4.11 14.70 -2.40
C THR A 92 -4.51 16.01 -3.08
N LYS A 93 -3.65 17.03 -3.12
CA LYS A 93 -3.89 18.24 -3.95
C LYS A 93 -3.79 17.92 -5.44
N ASP A 94 -2.86 17.05 -5.80
CA ASP A 94 -2.53 16.78 -7.19
C ASP A 94 -3.12 15.46 -7.71
N TYR A 95 -3.46 14.52 -6.83
CA TYR A 95 -3.94 13.20 -7.21
C TYR A 95 -5.31 12.88 -6.63
N ASP A 96 -6.10 12.13 -7.38
CA ASP A 96 -7.44 11.66 -7.02
C ASP A 96 -7.42 10.24 -6.49
N VAL A 97 -6.46 9.45 -6.96
CA VAL A 97 -6.19 8.07 -6.51
C VAL A 97 -4.72 7.95 -6.13
N ILE A 98 -4.45 7.38 -4.98
CA ILE A 98 -3.11 7.05 -4.52
C ILE A 98 -3.03 5.55 -4.30
N VAL A 99 -2.17 4.89 -5.06
CA VAL A 99 -1.85 3.47 -4.93
C VAL A 99 -0.53 3.35 -4.19
N PHE A 100 -0.48 2.55 -3.14
CA PHE A 100 0.76 2.35 -2.39
C PHE A 100 0.94 0.90 -1.95
N LYS A 101 2.19 0.51 -1.83
CA LYS A 101 2.61 -0.85 -1.45
C LYS A 101 3.77 -0.80 -0.46
N HIS A 102 4.03 -1.93 0.15
CA HIS A 102 5.23 -2.16 0.96
C HIS A 102 6.30 -2.95 0.19
N CYS A 103 7.53 -2.89 0.68
CA CYS A 103 8.63 -3.74 0.23
C CYS A 103 8.81 -4.96 1.16
N PHE A 104 9.68 -5.88 0.78
CA PHE A 104 9.97 -7.14 1.50
C PHE A 104 10.16 -6.99 3.03
N PRO A 105 10.75 -5.90 3.57
CA PRO A 105 10.88 -5.75 5.02
C PRO A 105 9.56 -5.81 5.79
N VAL A 106 8.41 -5.53 5.16
CA VAL A 106 7.09 -5.64 5.78
C VAL A 106 6.80 -7.05 6.30
N SER A 107 7.32 -8.07 5.62
CA SER A 107 7.08 -9.48 5.96
C SER A 107 8.08 -10.05 6.97
N ASP A 108 9.12 -9.30 7.32
CA ASP A 108 10.07 -9.68 8.36
C ASP A 108 9.56 -9.33 9.76
N ILE A 109 8.41 -9.92 10.14
CA ILE A 109 7.71 -9.60 11.38
C ILE A 109 8.27 -10.43 12.54
N VAL A 110 8.78 -9.74 13.56
CA VAL A 110 9.27 -10.34 14.80
C VAL A 110 8.11 -10.64 15.79
N PRO A 111 8.33 -11.47 16.83
CA PRO A 111 7.34 -11.66 17.89
C PRO A 111 6.94 -10.33 18.55
N ASP A 112 5.71 -10.26 19.02
CA ASP A 112 5.23 -9.13 19.79
C ASP A 112 6.04 -8.93 21.07
N GLY A 113 6.25 -7.66 21.44
CA GLY A 113 6.93 -7.28 22.67
C GLY A 113 5.99 -7.21 23.86
N VAL A 114 6.49 -6.68 24.98
CA VAL A 114 5.72 -6.51 26.22
C VAL A 114 4.56 -5.52 26.03
N SER A 115 4.75 -4.49 25.19
CA SER A 115 3.74 -3.47 24.91
C SER A 115 3.81 -2.98 23.48
N ALA A 116 2.64 -2.72 22.89
CA ALA A 116 2.53 -2.08 21.60
C ALA A 116 2.87 -0.59 21.69
N SER A 117 3.50 -0.07 20.62
CA SER A 117 3.72 1.37 20.47
C SER A 117 3.55 1.78 19.01
N ILE A 118 2.70 2.78 18.77
CA ILE A 118 2.44 3.29 17.43
C ILE A 118 3.69 3.94 16.81
N SER A 119 4.55 4.55 17.63
CA SER A 119 5.78 5.21 17.20
C SER A 119 7.00 4.28 17.16
N SER A 120 6.81 2.98 17.39
CA SER A 120 7.90 2.02 17.32
C SER A 120 8.18 1.58 15.89
N SER A 121 9.46 1.62 15.50
CA SER A 121 9.94 1.05 14.24
C SER A 121 10.10 -0.47 14.28
N THR A 122 9.83 -1.13 15.42
CA THR A 122 9.88 -2.58 15.53
C THR A 122 8.76 -3.22 14.71
N ARG A 123 9.14 -4.12 13.80
CA ARG A 123 8.23 -4.83 12.90
C ARG A 123 7.52 -5.97 13.64
N SER A 124 6.52 -5.63 14.46
CA SER A 124 5.67 -6.60 15.17
C SER A 124 4.20 -6.42 14.81
N LEU A 125 3.38 -7.46 14.93
CA LEU A 125 1.96 -7.40 14.60
C LEU A 125 1.24 -6.32 15.41
N GLN A 126 1.50 -6.25 16.70
CA GLN A 126 0.88 -5.26 17.59
C GLN A 126 1.17 -3.82 17.16
N ASN A 127 2.38 -3.51 16.70
CA ASN A 127 2.74 -2.18 16.23
C ASN A 127 2.11 -1.89 14.85
N TYR A 128 2.14 -2.87 13.94
CA TYR A 128 1.52 -2.75 12.62
C TYR A 128 0.02 -2.47 12.70
N TYR A 129 -0.70 -3.13 13.62
CA TYR A 129 -2.13 -2.88 13.82
C TYR A 129 -2.40 -1.44 14.29
N LEU A 130 -1.59 -0.91 15.21
CA LEU A 130 -1.72 0.47 15.66
C LEU A 130 -1.46 1.46 14.50
N GLN A 131 -0.37 1.25 13.77
CA GLN A 131 0.03 2.11 12.65
C GLN A 131 -1.00 2.10 11.53
N TYR A 132 -1.51 0.92 11.15
CA TYR A 132 -2.51 0.79 10.10
C TYR A 132 -3.87 1.34 10.50
N ASN A 133 -4.29 1.17 11.76
CA ASN A 133 -5.53 1.79 12.24
C ASN A 133 -5.45 3.31 12.21
N ALA A 134 -4.35 3.90 12.66
CA ALA A 134 -4.15 5.35 12.55
C ALA A 134 -4.07 5.81 11.09
N LEU A 135 -3.40 5.04 10.23
CA LEU A 135 -3.34 5.32 8.80
C LEU A 135 -4.75 5.27 8.17
N LYS A 136 -5.58 4.29 8.51
CA LYS A 136 -6.96 4.20 8.03
C LYS A 136 -7.76 5.46 8.35
N GLU A 137 -7.74 5.91 9.59
CA GLU A 137 -8.44 7.14 9.98
C GLU A 137 -7.92 8.34 9.18
N ARG A 138 -6.62 8.43 8.99
CA ARG A 138 -6.01 9.51 8.20
C ARG A 138 -6.42 9.48 6.73
N LEU A 139 -6.52 8.32 6.11
CA LEU A 139 -6.98 8.18 4.73
C LEU A 139 -8.46 8.60 4.59
N ARG A 140 -9.26 8.36 5.61
CA ARG A 140 -10.68 8.76 5.66
C ARG A 140 -10.91 10.27 5.76
N ASP A 141 -9.92 11.04 6.19
CA ASP A 141 -9.98 12.51 6.14
C ASP A 141 -10.13 13.06 4.71
N PHE A 142 -9.89 12.23 3.70
CA PHE A 142 -9.98 12.59 2.28
C PHE A 142 -11.11 11.84 1.54
N PRO A 143 -12.38 12.02 1.89
CA PRO A 143 -13.48 11.18 1.40
C PRO A 143 -13.70 11.27 -0.13
N ASN A 144 -13.20 12.33 -0.77
CA ASN A 144 -13.27 12.54 -2.22
C ASN A 144 -12.10 11.93 -2.99
N LYS A 145 -11.15 11.29 -2.28
CA LYS A 145 -10.00 10.60 -2.87
C LYS A 145 -10.17 9.10 -2.74
N ARG A 146 -9.35 8.31 -3.45
CA ARG A 146 -9.31 6.86 -3.32
C ARG A 146 -7.90 6.41 -3.00
N PHE A 147 -7.81 5.44 -2.13
CA PHE A 147 -6.54 4.83 -1.74
C PHE A 147 -6.59 3.35 -2.07
N ILE A 148 -5.60 2.86 -2.80
CA ILE A 148 -5.46 1.44 -3.12
C ILE A 148 -4.22 0.92 -2.41
N VAL A 149 -4.44 -0.01 -1.50
CA VAL A 149 -3.39 -0.63 -0.68
C VAL A 149 -3.07 -2.00 -1.25
N TRP A 150 -1.81 -2.27 -1.55
CA TRP A 150 -1.37 -3.61 -1.91
C TRP A 150 -0.96 -4.37 -0.65
N THR A 151 -1.47 -5.57 -0.49
CA THR A 151 -0.91 -6.54 0.45
C THR A 151 0.38 -7.12 -0.13
N GLY A 152 1.30 -7.56 0.71
CA GLY A 152 2.62 -8.08 0.28
C GLY A 152 3.73 -7.05 0.56
N ALA A 153 5.00 -7.32 0.30
CA ALA A 153 5.50 -8.44 -0.52
C ALA A 153 5.72 -9.71 0.33
N ALA A 154 5.46 -10.85 -0.26
CA ALA A 154 5.80 -12.16 0.35
C ALA A 154 7.29 -12.47 0.17
N LEU A 155 7.89 -13.15 1.15
CA LEU A 155 9.27 -13.63 1.07
C LEU A 155 9.32 -15.06 0.53
N ARG A 156 10.43 -15.40 -0.13
CA ARG A 156 10.73 -16.79 -0.50
C ARG A 156 10.98 -17.62 0.76
N LYS A 157 10.81 -18.92 0.66
CA LYS A 157 10.96 -19.83 1.80
C LYS A 157 12.39 -19.82 2.39
N GLU A 158 13.38 -19.63 1.55
CA GLU A 158 14.79 -19.54 1.94
C GLU A 158 15.17 -18.22 2.61
N ASP A 159 14.38 -17.17 2.45
CA ASP A 159 14.66 -15.82 2.97
C ASP A 159 13.92 -15.49 4.27
N THR A 160 13.15 -16.44 4.80
CA THR A 160 12.34 -16.22 6.00
C THR A 160 12.25 -17.50 6.86
N THR A 161 11.56 -17.40 7.99
CA THR A 161 11.21 -18.57 8.81
C THR A 161 9.71 -18.83 8.77
N PRO A 162 9.24 -20.07 9.07
CA PRO A 162 7.82 -20.37 9.12
C PRO A 162 7.04 -19.44 10.06
N GLU A 163 7.63 -19.05 11.18
CA GLU A 163 7.02 -18.18 12.17
C GLU A 163 6.86 -16.75 11.65
N LYS A 164 7.87 -16.21 10.95
CA LYS A 164 7.81 -14.88 10.33
C LYS A 164 6.80 -14.88 9.18
N ALA A 165 6.86 -15.87 8.30
CA ALA A 165 5.90 -16.02 7.20
C ALA A 165 4.46 -16.16 7.70
N THR A 166 4.23 -16.89 8.80
CA THR A 166 2.91 -16.99 9.44
C THR A 166 2.43 -15.64 9.96
N ARG A 167 3.32 -14.85 10.59
CA ARG A 167 2.95 -13.50 11.06
C ARG A 167 2.65 -12.57 9.89
N ALA A 168 3.43 -12.63 8.81
CA ALA A 168 3.17 -11.86 7.60
C ALA A 168 1.79 -12.19 7.01
N LYS A 169 1.48 -13.48 6.85
CA LYS A 169 0.16 -13.91 6.40
C LYS A 169 -0.94 -13.43 7.34
N THR A 170 -0.75 -13.53 8.65
CA THR A 170 -1.71 -13.05 9.66
C THR A 170 -1.98 -11.56 9.48
N PHE A 171 -0.94 -10.75 9.24
CA PHE A 171 -1.10 -9.33 9.01
C PHE A 171 -1.89 -9.03 7.73
N PHE A 172 -1.54 -9.63 6.61
CA PHE A 172 -2.23 -9.37 5.34
C PHE A 172 -3.65 -9.94 5.30
N ASP A 173 -3.89 -11.08 5.91
CA ASP A 173 -5.26 -11.61 6.10
C ASP A 173 -6.11 -10.65 6.96
N TRP A 174 -5.53 -10.03 7.98
CA TRP A 174 -6.20 -9.01 8.78
C TRP A 174 -6.47 -7.74 7.96
N VAL A 175 -5.52 -7.26 7.17
CA VAL A 175 -5.73 -6.11 6.28
C VAL A 175 -6.90 -6.35 5.35
N ARG A 176 -6.97 -7.51 4.72
CA ARG A 176 -8.03 -7.87 3.78
C ARG A 176 -9.40 -8.10 4.43
N ASN A 177 -9.43 -8.79 5.59
CA ASN A 177 -10.68 -9.30 6.14
C ASN A 177 -11.26 -8.44 7.29
N THR A 178 -10.45 -7.57 7.89
CA THR A 178 -10.82 -6.80 9.09
C THR A 178 -10.56 -5.31 8.91
N TRP A 179 -9.40 -4.95 8.40
CA TRP A 179 -9.03 -3.55 8.22
C TRP A 179 -9.74 -2.92 7.03
N ASP A 180 -9.93 -3.65 5.94
CA ASP A 180 -10.72 -3.23 4.78
C ASP A 180 -12.21 -3.24 5.15
N GLU A 181 -12.86 -2.09 5.06
CA GLU A 181 -14.27 -1.92 5.44
C GLU A 181 -15.12 -1.48 4.25
N LYS A 182 -16.41 -1.80 4.30
CA LYS A 182 -17.36 -1.30 3.31
C LYS A 182 -17.67 0.17 3.54
N GLY A 183 -17.92 0.90 2.46
CA GLY A 183 -18.41 2.28 2.53
C GLY A 183 -17.32 3.33 2.76
N ASP A 184 -16.05 2.93 2.86
CA ASP A 184 -14.93 3.87 2.93
C ASP A 184 -14.25 4.09 1.56
N ASN A 185 -13.27 4.96 1.54
CA ASN A 185 -12.52 5.35 0.35
C ASN A 185 -11.22 4.56 0.15
N ILE A 186 -11.06 3.44 0.87
CA ILE A 186 -9.87 2.59 0.85
C ILE A 186 -10.22 1.28 0.15
N PHE A 187 -9.34 0.80 -0.73
CA PHE A 187 -9.48 -0.44 -1.47
C PHE A 187 -8.24 -1.28 -1.25
N VAL A 188 -8.41 -2.57 -1.07
CA VAL A 188 -7.30 -3.51 -0.91
C VAL A 188 -7.14 -4.34 -2.17
N TRP A 189 -5.94 -4.36 -2.73
CA TRP A 189 -5.55 -5.34 -3.73
C TRP A 189 -4.73 -6.44 -3.05
N ASP A 190 -5.31 -7.64 -2.99
CA ASP A 190 -4.68 -8.76 -2.30
C ASP A 190 -3.57 -9.40 -3.14
N PHE A 191 -2.47 -8.65 -3.27
CA PHE A 191 -1.30 -9.08 -4.03
C PHE A 191 -0.54 -10.20 -3.32
N TYR A 192 -0.54 -10.22 -1.97
CA TYR A 192 0.07 -11.31 -1.19
C TYR A 192 -0.51 -12.68 -1.55
N ALA A 193 -1.83 -12.77 -1.73
CA ALA A 193 -2.47 -14.02 -2.16
C ALA A 193 -2.03 -14.45 -3.57
N LEU A 194 -1.80 -13.48 -4.48
CA LEU A 194 -1.29 -13.78 -5.82
C LEU A 194 0.16 -14.26 -5.79
N GLU A 195 1.02 -13.61 -5.01
CA GLU A 195 2.44 -14.00 -4.87
C GLU A 195 2.61 -15.39 -4.27
N THR A 196 1.73 -15.76 -3.35
CA THR A 196 1.88 -16.98 -2.54
C THR A 196 0.95 -18.13 -2.97
N ASP A 197 0.09 -17.95 -3.96
CA ASP A 197 -1.03 -18.86 -4.25
C ASP A 197 -1.84 -19.21 -2.97
N GLY A 198 -1.97 -18.21 -2.07
CA GLY A 198 -2.66 -18.36 -0.79
C GLY A 198 -1.87 -19.13 0.28
N THR A 199 -0.61 -19.48 0.01
CA THR A 199 0.28 -20.16 0.98
C THR A 199 1.04 -19.16 1.87
N LEU A 200 2.18 -19.54 2.42
CA LEU A 200 3.00 -18.69 3.30
C LEU A 200 4.13 -17.96 2.56
N TYR A 201 4.54 -18.45 1.39
CA TYR A 201 5.77 -18.02 0.74
C TYR A 201 5.52 -17.61 -0.69
N LEU A 202 6.35 -16.69 -1.18
CA LEU A 202 6.41 -16.41 -2.61
C LEU A 202 6.69 -17.71 -3.37
N THR A 203 5.84 -18.04 -4.33
CA THR A 203 6.01 -19.24 -5.15
C THR A 203 6.95 -18.94 -6.33
N PRO A 204 7.81 -19.90 -6.74
CA PRO A 204 8.71 -19.68 -7.87
C PRO A 204 7.99 -19.33 -9.19
N ALA A 205 6.75 -19.78 -9.36
CA ALA A 205 5.95 -19.49 -10.56
C ALA A 205 5.49 -18.02 -10.61
N ASN A 206 5.40 -17.36 -9.45
CA ASN A 206 4.95 -15.98 -9.31
C ASN A 206 6.10 -15.01 -9.02
N ALA A 207 7.32 -15.53 -8.86
CA ALA A 207 8.51 -14.71 -8.70
C ALA A 207 8.84 -13.97 -9.99
N THR A 208 9.21 -12.70 -9.87
CA THR A 208 9.79 -11.95 -10.99
C THR A 208 11.26 -12.29 -11.15
N THR A 209 11.86 -11.96 -12.30
CA THR A 209 13.29 -12.19 -12.55
C THR A 209 14.21 -11.43 -11.60
N ASP A 210 13.68 -10.46 -10.87
CA ASP A 210 14.41 -9.60 -9.93
C ASP A 210 14.10 -9.96 -8.46
N SER A 211 13.49 -11.13 -8.20
CA SER A 211 13.10 -11.60 -6.86
C SER A 211 14.08 -12.63 -6.33
#